data_4fe295b2ca63c249574c7f694b263bfb
#
_entry.id   4fe295b2ca63c249574c7f694b263bfb
#
_cell.length_a   1.000
_cell.length_b   1.000
_cell.length_c   1.000
_cell.angle_alpha   90.00
_cell.angle_beta   90.00
_cell.angle_gamma   90.00
#
_symmetry.space_group_name_H-M   'P 1'
#
loop_
_entity.id
_entity.type
_entity.pdbx_description
1 polymer ?
#
loop_
_entity_poly.entity_id
_entity_poly.type
_entity_poly.pdbx_seq_one_letter_code
_entity_poly.pdbx_strand_id
1 'polypeptide(L)'
;MTGPNRVDSTVHPVAFEVIRSRLLAITEEMRIALQSVSGSPTVTEASDFFTGLFLPDGSFASMGFQVSFQAPVVGNLIRAVYARPTLEPRDGDMFCGNDPFVGALHQNDIQLAGPIYADG
;
A
#
# COMPACT_ATOMS: atom_id res chain seq x y z
N MET A 1 -7.95 21.05 -32.30
CA MET A 1 -8.14 19.79 -31.54
C MET A 1 -6.77 19.19 -31.29
N THR A 2 -6.16 19.54 -30.16
CA THR A 2 -4.89 18.98 -29.71
C THR A 2 -5.20 17.69 -28.98
N GLY A 3 -4.74 16.57 -29.52
CA GLY A 3 -4.89 15.25 -28.91
C GLY A 3 -4.19 15.17 -27.55
N PRO A 4 -4.58 14.21 -26.69
CA PRO A 4 -4.00 14.07 -25.38
C PRO A 4 -2.49 13.84 -25.50
N ASN A 5 -1.74 14.64 -24.75
CA ASN A 5 -0.30 14.56 -24.63
C ASN A 5 0.08 13.13 -24.20
N ARG A 6 0.52 12.30 -25.14
CA ARG A 6 1.15 11.01 -24.82
C ARG A 6 2.44 11.35 -24.09
N VAL A 7 2.44 11.19 -22.79
CA VAL A 7 3.67 11.09 -22.04
C VAL A 7 4.36 9.84 -22.55
N ASP A 8 5.41 10.04 -23.34
CA ASP A 8 6.24 8.96 -23.90
C ASP A 8 7.12 8.44 -22.74
N SER A 9 6.50 7.68 -21.83
CA SER A 9 7.16 7.08 -20.66
C SER A 9 7.65 5.68 -21.01
N THR A 10 8.56 5.59 -21.96
CA THR A 10 9.37 4.37 -22.10
C THR A 10 10.42 4.37 -20.99
N VAL A 11 10.02 3.91 -19.80
CA VAL A 11 11.00 3.62 -18.75
C VAL A 11 11.97 2.57 -19.29
N HIS A 12 13.25 2.88 -19.25
CA HIS A 12 14.28 1.94 -19.72
C HIS A 12 14.13 0.59 -18.99
N PRO A 13 14.10 -0.56 -19.67
CA PRO A 13 13.82 -1.86 -19.06
C PRO A 13 14.66 -2.17 -17.82
N VAL A 14 15.94 -1.79 -17.83
CA VAL A 14 16.84 -1.98 -16.66
C VAL A 14 16.40 -1.09 -15.50
N ALA A 15 16.02 0.16 -15.75
CA ALA A 15 15.52 1.06 -14.70
C ALA A 15 14.22 0.53 -14.10
N PHE A 16 13.31 0.01 -14.94
CA PHE A 16 12.09 -0.64 -14.48
C PHE A 16 12.40 -1.81 -13.53
N GLU A 17 13.29 -2.73 -13.91
CA GLU A 17 13.64 -3.87 -13.07
C GLU A 17 14.33 -3.45 -11.77
N VAL A 18 15.17 -2.42 -11.80
CA VAL A 18 15.77 -1.88 -10.57
C VAL A 18 14.71 -1.32 -9.64
N ILE A 19 13.77 -0.51 -10.14
CA ILE A 19 12.67 0.06 -9.35
C ILE A 19 11.81 -1.07 -8.78
N ARG A 20 11.38 -2.01 -9.62
CA ARG A 20 10.58 -3.17 -9.21
C ARG A 20 11.25 -3.95 -8.07
N SER A 21 12.54 -4.26 -8.23
CA SER A 21 13.31 -5.00 -7.22
C SER A 21 13.42 -4.22 -5.90
N ARG A 22 13.58 -2.89 -5.97
CA ARG A 22 13.62 -2.03 -4.78
C ARG A 22 12.29 -1.98 -4.05
N LEU A 23 11.17 -1.85 -4.78
CA LEU A 23 9.84 -1.86 -4.18
C LEU A 23 9.53 -3.20 -3.50
N LEU A 24 9.92 -4.33 -4.12
CA LEU A 24 9.79 -5.65 -3.52
C LEU A 24 10.64 -5.77 -2.24
N ALA A 25 11.89 -5.27 -2.25
CA ALA A 25 12.74 -5.30 -1.07
C ALA A 25 12.14 -4.48 0.09
N ILE A 26 11.61 -3.28 -0.19
CA ILE A 26 10.96 -2.44 0.81
C ILE A 26 9.74 -3.16 1.43
N THR A 27 8.87 -3.73 0.58
CA THR A 27 7.68 -4.43 1.09
C THR A 27 8.03 -5.69 1.86
N GLU A 28 9.13 -6.36 1.54
CA GLU A 28 9.62 -7.50 2.31
C GLU A 28 10.22 -7.07 3.66
N GLU A 29 10.95 -5.96 3.71
CA GLU A 29 11.43 -5.36 4.96
C GLU A 29 10.26 -4.96 5.88
N MET A 30 9.21 -4.34 5.31
CA MET A 30 7.97 -4.04 6.05
C MET A 30 7.35 -5.30 6.65
N ARG A 31 7.28 -6.39 5.87
CA ARG A 31 6.77 -7.68 6.33
C ARG A 31 7.57 -8.22 7.53
N ILE A 32 8.88 -8.27 7.38
CA ILE A 32 9.80 -8.77 8.41
C ILE A 32 9.68 -7.91 9.68
N ALA A 33 9.66 -6.59 9.53
CA ALA A 33 9.53 -5.66 10.65
C ALA A 33 8.22 -5.88 11.41
N LEU A 34 7.09 -5.94 10.71
CA LEU A 34 5.77 -6.17 11.32
C LEU A 34 5.72 -7.51 12.05
N GLN A 35 6.21 -8.57 11.42
CA GLN A 35 6.23 -9.90 12.03
C GLN A 35 7.13 -9.97 13.26
N SER A 36 8.26 -9.26 13.26
CA SER A 36 9.22 -9.29 14.37
C SER A 36 8.75 -8.53 15.62
N VAL A 37 7.90 -7.52 15.46
CA VAL A 37 7.39 -6.71 16.59
C VAL A 37 6.00 -7.15 17.05
N SER A 38 5.32 -8.00 16.29
CA SER A 38 3.98 -8.45 16.62
C SER A 38 3.99 -9.46 17.79
N GLY A 39 3.08 -9.27 18.73
CA GLY A 39 2.80 -10.26 19.77
C GLY A 39 1.69 -11.25 19.42
N SER A 40 1.11 -11.15 18.20
CA SER A 40 0.00 -12.00 17.78
C SER A 40 0.49 -13.27 17.08
N PRO A 41 0.10 -14.47 17.54
CA PRO A 41 0.39 -15.71 16.83
C PRO A 41 -0.17 -15.75 15.40
N THR A 42 -1.30 -15.09 15.16
CA THR A 42 -1.88 -14.95 13.82
C THR A 42 -0.89 -14.29 12.84
N VAL A 43 -0.16 -13.28 13.32
CA VAL A 43 0.86 -12.60 12.53
C VAL A 43 2.18 -13.37 12.50
N THR A 44 2.67 -13.82 13.68
CA THR A 44 4.02 -14.40 13.82
C THR A 44 4.12 -15.82 13.31
N GLU A 45 3.07 -16.63 13.50
CA GLU A 45 3.07 -18.05 13.14
C GLU A 45 2.27 -18.34 11.87
N ALA A 46 1.06 -17.77 11.76
CA ALA A 46 0.21 -18.01 10.61
C ALA A 46 0.52 -17.08 9.42
N SER A 47 1.29 -16.00 9.63
CA SER A 47 1.59 -14.98 8.62
C SER A 47 0.32 -14.36 7.99
N ASP A 48 -0.77 -14.31 8.77
CA ASP A 48 -2.05 -13.76 8.33
C ASP A 48 -2.06 -12.24 8.49
N PHE A 49 -1.37 -11.59 7.59
CA PHE A 49 -1.30 -10.13 7.47
C PHE A 49 -0.84 -9.74 6.08
N PHE A 50 -0.96 -8.46 5.77
CA PHE A 50 -0.58 -7.88 4.50
C PHE A 50 0.26 -6.62 4.70
N THR A 51 1.32 -6.45 3.92
CA THR A 51 2.07 -5.20 3.77
C THR A 51 2.21 -4.87 2.30
N GLY A 52 1.99 -3.61 1.94
CA GLY A 52 2.08 -3.21 0.54
C GLY A 52 2.24 -1.72 0.35
N LEU A 53 2.65 -1.35 -0.85
CA LEU A 53 2.75 0.02 -1.34
C LEU A 53 1.66 0.28 -2.36
N PHE A 54 1.04 1.43 -2.25
CA PHE A 54 -0.05 1.88 -3.12
C PHE A 54 0.22 3.29 -3.62
N LEU A 55 -0.34 3.62 -4.76
CA LEU A 55 -0.38 4.98 -5.26
C LEU A 55 -1.50 5.77 -4.56
N PRO A 56 -1.48 7.12 -4.62
CA PRO A 56 -2.51 7.94 -3.98
C PRO A 56 -3.95 7.68 -4.45
N ASP A 57 -4.11 7.17 -5.67
CA ASP A 57 -5.40 6.75 -6.21
C ASP A 57 -5.88 5.38 -5.69
N GLY A 58 -5.11 4.77 -4.77
CA GLY A 58 -5.39 3.45 -4.21
C GLY A 58 -5.06 2.31 -5.16
N SER A 59 -4.38 2.57 -6.29
CA SER A 59 -3.89 1.50 -7.14
C SER A 59 -2.67 0.82 -6.50
N PHE A 60 -2.60 -0.48 -6.71
CA PHE A 60 -1.56 -1.32 -6.13
C PHE A 60 -0.21 -1.14 -6.86
N ALA A 61 0.86 -0.97 -6.10
CA ALA A 61 2.21 -0.83 -6.64
C ALA A 61 3.11 -2.03 -6.33
N SER A 62 3.18 -2.48 -5.07
CA SER A 62 4.03 -3.61 -4.67
C SER A 62 3.56 -4.23 -3.36
N MET A 63 3.87 -5.51 -3.16
CA MET A 63 3.66 -6.24 -1.90
C MET A 63 4.80 -7.23 -1.65
N GLY A 64 5.03 -7.58 -0.39
CA GLY A 64 5.91 -8.66 0.00
C GLY A 64 5.31 -10.06 -0.28
N PHE A 65 6.07 -11.11 0.02
CA PHE A 65 5.63 -12.50 -0.12
C PHE A 65 4.74 -12.90 1.07
N GLN A 66 3.45 -12.65 0.94
CA GLN A 66 2.46 -12.90 1.99
C GLN A 66 1.06 -13.13 1.38
N VAL A 67 0.02 -13.13 2.21
CA VAL A 67 -1.35 -13.35 1.77
C VAL A 67 -1.80 -12.27 0.79
N SER A 68 -2.03 -12.63 -0.47
CA SER A 68 -2.25 -11.68 -1.57
C SER A 68 -3.72 -11.28 -1.78
N PHE A 69 -4.67 -12.02 -1.23
CA PHE A 69 -6.10 -11.77 -1.47
C PHE A 69 -6.61 -10.47 -0.84
N GLN A 70 -5.87 -9.88 0.10
CA GLN A 70 -6.21 -8.58 0.70
C GLN A 70 -5.82 -7.39 -0.20
N ALA A 71 -4.85 -7.56 -1.08
CA ALA A 71 -4.33 -6.47 -1.92
C ALA A 71 -5.40 -5.69 -2.71
N PRO A 72 -6.40 -6.33 -3.34
CA PRO A 72 -7.41 -5.60 -4.11
C PRO A 72 -8.29 -4.66 -3.28
N VAL A 73 -8.48 -4.96 -2.00
CA VAL A 73 -9.43 -4.23 -1.13
C VAL A 73 -8.77 -3.14 -0.29
N VAL A 74 -7.51 -3.31 0.08
CA VAL A 74 -6.77 -2.33 0.92
C VAL A 74 -6.71 -0.95 0.28
N GLY A 75 -6.60 -0.86 -1.04
CA GLY A 75 -6.62 0.40 -1.76
C GLY A 75 -7.90 1.23 -1.56
N ASN A 76 -9.01 0.61 -1.13
CA ASN A 76 -10.26 1.34 -0.86
C ASN A 76 -10.14 2.25 0.38
N LEU A 77 -9.38 1.86 1.40
CA LEU A 77 -9.10 2.74 2.54
C LEU A 77 -8.37 4.00 2.06
N ILE A 78 -7.38 3.86 1.21
CA ILE A 78 -6.62 4.99 0.65
C ILE A 78 -7.56 5.91 -0.15
N ARG A 79 -8.38 5.34 -1.05
CA ARG A 79 -9.39 6.13 -1.79
C ARG A 79 -10.34 6.86 -0.87
N ALA A 80 -10.82 6.21 0.19
CA ALA A 80 -11.72 6.82 1.15
C ALA A 80 -11.08 7.98 1.93
N VAL A 81 -9.77 7.88 2.24
CA VAL A 81 -9.01 8.97 2.86
C VAL A 81 -8.91 10.16 1.90
N TYR A 82 -8.43 9.93 0.69
CA TYR A 82 -8.22 11.00 -0.30
C TYR A 82 -9.52 11.57 -0.90
N ALA A 83 -10.65 10.88 -0.78
CA ALA A 83 -11.95 11.39 -1.20
C ALA A 83 -12.57 12.40 -0.21
N ARG A 84 -11.98 12.61 0.97
CA ARG A 84 -12.49 13.55 1.97
C ARG A 84 -11.99 14.97 1.69
N PRO A 85 -12.85 15.93 1.33
CA PRO A 85 -12.43 17.27 0.90
C PRO A 85 -11.70 18.10 1.98
N THR A 86 -11.93 17.76 3.25
CA THR A 86 -11.37 18.48 4.41
C THR A 86 -10.13 17.80 4.98
N LEU A 87 -9.71 16.69 4.40
CA LEU A 87 -8.57 15.91 4.90
C LEU A 87 -7.39 16.09 3.94
N GLU A 88 -6.32 16.66 4.45
CA GLU A 88 -5.04 16.79 3.75
C GLU A 88 -4.03 15.87 4.43
N PRO A 89 -3.81 14.65 3.92
CA PRO A 89 -2.82 13.75 4.48
C PRO A 89 -1.42 14.39 4.51
N ARG A 90 -0.71 14.26 5.64
CA ARG A 90 0.62 14.83 5.86
C ARG A 90 1.60 13.74 6.23
N ASP A 91 2.87 14.04 6.11
CA ASP A 91 3.93 13.15 6.57
C ASP A 91 3.77 12.87 8.07
N GLY A 92 3.88 11.58 8.43
CA GLY A 92 3.65 11.10 9.79
C GLY A 92 2.19 10.79 10.16
N ASP A 93 1.22 11.13 9.32
CA ASP A 93 -0.17 10.72 9.55
C ASP A 93 -0.33 9.20 9.42
N MET A 94 -1.25 8.66 10.22
CA MET A 94 -1.64 7.25 10.15
C MET A 94 -3.16 7.13 10.14
N PHE A 95 -3.70 6.50 9.11
CA PHE A 95 -5.12 6.23 8.96
C PHE A 95 -5.41 4.78 9.32
N CYS A 96 -6.43 4.59 10.15
CA CYS A 96 -6.85 3.27 10.62
C CYS A 96 -8.29 2.99 10.18
N GLY A 97 -8.56 1.79 9.73
CA GLY A 97 -9.89 1.34 9.35
C GLY A 97 -10.06 -0.17 9.49
N ASN A 98 -11.30 -0.61 9.73
CA ASN A 98 -11.70 -2.01 9.73
C ASN A 98 -13.10 -2.21 9.13
N ASP A 99 -13.57 -1.22 8.36
CA ASP A 99 -14.88 -1.26 7.75
C ASP A 99 -14.84 -2.10 6.45
N PRO A 100 -15.60 -3.21 6.36
CA PRO A 100 -15.66 -4.03 5.16
C PRO A 100 -16.19 -3.28 3.94
N PHE A 101 -16.95 -2.21 4.12
CA PHE A 101 -17.44 -1.37 3.01
C PHE A 101 -16.38 -0.39 2.51
N VAL A 102 -15.26 -0.24 3.24
CA VAL A 102 -14.19 0.71 2.92
C VAL A 102 -12.87 0.01 2.59
N GLY A 103 -12.79 -1.31 2.76
CA GLY A 103 -11.59 -2.03 2.31
C GLY A 103 -11.12 -3.17 3.20
N ALA A 104 -11.69 -3.37 4.37
CA ALA A 104 -11.45 -4.59 5.13
C ALA A 104 -12.19 -5.78 4.51
N LEU A 105 -11.67 -7.00 4.61
CA LEU A 105 -12.41 -8.19 4.21
C LEU A 105 -13.50 -8.51 5.23
N HIS A 106 -13.21 -8.31 6.50
CA HIS A 106 -14.13 -8.43 7.62
C HIS A 106 -13.69 -7.48 8.76
N GLN A 107 -14.56 -7.30 9.76
CA GLN A 107 -14.32 -6.34 10.85
C GLN A 107 -13.12 -6.67 11.74
N ASN A 108 -12.60 -7.89 11.70
CA ASN A 108 -11.41 -8.28 12.46
C ASN A 108 -10.11 -7.78 11.80
N ASP A 109 -10.16 -7.42 10.53
CA ASP A 109 -9.00 -6.88 9.80
C ASP A 109 -8.81 -5.42 10.16
N ILE A 110 -7.74 -5.12 10.85
CA ILE A 110 -7.34 -3.73 11.11
C ILE A 110 -6.36 -3.31 10.04
N GLN A 111 -6.74 -2.31 9.26
CA GLN A 111 -5.89 -1.71 8.24
C GLN A 111 -5.24 -0.44 8.78
N LEU A 112 -3.95 -0.29 8.50
CA LEU A 112 -3.19 0.93 8.77
C LEU A 112 -2.59 1.42 7.46
N ALA A 113 -2.77 2.70 7.14
CA ALA A 113 -2.18 3.33 5.98
C ALA A 113 -1.56 4.67 6.36
N GLY A 114 -0.32 4.89 5.96
CA GLY A 114 0.39 6.16 6.13
C GLY A 114 0.91 6.66 4.79
N PRO A 115 0.82 7.97 4.50
CA PRO A 115 1.41 8.55 3.31
C PRO A 115 2.94 8.57 3.41
N ILE A 116 3.60 8.43 2.27
CA ILE A 116 5.04 8.56 2.12
C ILE A 116 5.27 9.67 1.12
N TYR A 117 5.99 10.71 1.52
CA TYR A 117 6.38 11.80 0.65
C TYR A 117 7.85 11.66 0.31
N ALA A 118 8.19 11.87 -0.96
CA ALA A 118 9.57 12.01 -1.40
C ALA A 118 9.89 13.50 -1.52
N ASP A 119 11.03 13.91 -0.98
CA ASP A 119 11.57 15.24 -1.19
C ASP A 119 11.89 15.40 -2.69
N GLY A 120 11.19 16.28 -3.35
CA GLY A 120 11.30 16.61 -4.77
C GLY A 120 11.57 18.07 -4.99
#